data_385ea2a3d95e4f06d565988820a21e57
#
_entry.id   385ea2a3d95e4f06d565988820a21e57
#
_cell.length_a   1.000
_cell.length_b   1.000
_cell.length_c   1.000
_cell.angle_alpha   90.00
_cell.angle_beta   90.00
_cell.angle_gamma   90.00
#
_symmetry.space_group_name_H-M   'P 1'
#
loop_
_entity.id
_entity.type
_entity.pdbx_description
1 polymer ?
#
loop_
_entity_poly.entity_id
_entity_poly.type
_entity_poly.pdbx_seq_one_letter_code
_entity_poly.pdbx_strand_id
1 'polypeptide(L)'
;EMPIRIALALIFLMLATLVSVYTPFLYGKAVDLVSEKTSINLSLLWFVIGAYALARLGQVFFDEAKEFVFARVAQRAVRGAALKAFKHLHNLSLSFHLNRQTGGLTRSIDRGAKGVELLLRYSIFEIVPVVIELITVGIVLWVTFGFVYSFITIMTVIIYIVYTIKVTEWRIEIRKRMNLADENASTKAVD
;
A
#
# COMPACT_ATOMS: atom_id res chain seq x y z
N GLU A 1 -1.62 24.63 2.55
CA GLU A 1 -1.82 23.55 3.57
C GLU A 1 -1.79 22.12 2.98
N MET A 2 -2.30 21.88 1.75
CA MET A 2 -2.30 20.55 1.12
C MET A 2 -0.89 20.01 0.82
N PRO A 3 0.00 20.77 0.14
CA PRO A 3 1.34 20.25 -0.17
C PRO A 3 2.14 19.91 1.09
N ILE A 4 1.97 20.69 2.16
CA ILE A 4 2.64 20.42 3.45
C ILE A 4 2.18 19.10 4.06
N ARG A 5 0.89 18.78 4.01
CA ARG A 5 0.36 17.50 4.54
C ARG A 5 0.84 16.30 3.71
N ILE A 6 0.89 16.44 2.40
CA ILE A 6 1.45 15.41 1.52
C ILE A 6 2.92 15.19 1.85
N ALA A 7 3.70 16.27 1.99
CA ALA A 7 5.11 16.19 2.35
C ALA A 7 5.30 15.53 3.73
N LEU A 8 4.50 15.89 4.75
CA LEU A 8 4.55 15.26 6.07
C LEU A 8 4.20 13.77 6.00
N ALA A 9 3.17 13.38 5.26
CA ALA A 9 2.81 11.98 5.09
C ALA A 9 3.94 11.18 4.41
N LEU A 10 4.60 11.76 3.40
CA LEU A 10 5.76 11.14 2.74
C LEU A 10 6.98 11.07 3.68
N ILE A 11 7.22 12.07 4.52
CA ILE A 11 8.29 12.03 5.53
C ILE A 11 8.02 10.90 6.54
N PHE A 12 6.82 10.79 7.08
CA PHE A 12 6.47 9.70 8.00
C PHE A 12 6.58 8.32 7.32
N LEU A 13 6.18 8.22 6.06
CA LEU A 13 6.35 7.02 5.26
C LEU A 13 7.83 6.63 5.15
N MET A 14 8.70 7.58 4.80
CA MET A 14 10.14 7.35 4.69
C MET A 14 10.75 6.93 6.03
N LEU A 15 10.37 7.60 7.13
CA LEU A 15 10.84 7.25 8.47
C LEU A 15 10.38 5.84 8.87
N ALA A 16 9.10 5.48 8.65
CA ALA A 16 8.59 4.15 8.92
C ALA A 16 9.37 3.08 8.15
N THR A 17 9.59 3.30 6.85
CA THR A 17 10.32 2.35 5.98
C THR A 17 11.79 2.21 6.40
N LEU A 18 12.47 3.31 6.73
CA LEU A 18 13.86 3.25 7.20
C LEU A 18 13.98 2.48 8.52
N VAL A 19 13.07 2.74 9.47
CA VAL A 19 13.02 2.00 10.74
C VAL A 19 12.73 0.52 10.49
N SER A 20 11.80 0.19 9.59
CA SER A 20 11.47 -1.19 9.20
C SER A 20 12.69 -1.94 8.70
N VAL A 21 13.48 -1.34 7.80
CA VAL A 21 14.68 -1.96 7.23
C VAL A 21 15.80 -2.07 8.27
N TYR A 22 15.90 -1.13 9.22
CA TYR A 22 16.94 -1.17 10.27
C TYR A 22 16.65 -2.17 11.40
N THR A 23 15.39 -2.46 11.66
CA THR A 23 14.93 -3.35 12.74
C THR A 23 15.59 -4.76 12.71
N PRO A 24 15.70 -5.46 11.55
CA PRO A 24 16.39 -6.75 11.47
C PRO A 24 17.87 -6.71 11.88
N PHE A 25 18.58 -5.60 11.65
CA PHE A 25 19.97 -5.44 12.07
C PHE A 25 20.12 -5.36 13.60
N LEU A 26 19.19 -4.68 14.27
CA LEU A 26 19.15 -4.64 15.73
C LEU A 26 18.86 -6.02 16.30
N TYR A 27 17.94 -6.75 15.67
CA TYR A 27 17.65 -8.13 16.06
C TYR A 27 18.85 -9.05 15.85
N GLY A 28 19.52 -8.97 14.70
CA GLY A 28 20.76 -9.73 14.42
C GLY A 28 21.83 -9.47 15.46
N LYS A 29 22.09 -8.20 15.81
CA LYS A 29 23.04 -7.84 16.87
C LYS A 29 22.67 -8.41 18.23
N ALA A 30 21.38 -8.46 18.59
CA ALA A 30 20.94 -9.06 19.84
C ALA A 30 21.21 -10.57 19.85
N VAL A 31 20.94 -11.25 18.73
CA VAL A 31 21.22 -12.69 18.57
C VAL A 31 22.72 -12.97 18.65
N ASP A 32 23.56 -12.18 17.97
CA ASP A 32 25.03 -12.33 17.99
C ASP A 32 25.58 -12.20 19.41
N LEU A 33 25.13 -11.20 20.18
CA LEU A 33 25.53 -10.98 21.56
C LEU A 33 25.16 -12.13 22.49
N VAL A 34 24.03 -12.82 22.25
CA VAL A 34 23.62 -13.99 23.02
C VAL A 34 24.39 -15.26 22.60
N SER A 35 24.76 -15.32 21.32
CA SER A 35 25.45 -16.48 20.75
C SER A 35 26.96 -16.50 21.06
N GLU A 36 27.53 -15.40 21.49
CA GLU A 36 28.95 -15.28 21.89
C GLU A 36 29.21 -16.06 23.18
N LYS A 37 29.95 -17.17 23.06
CA LYS A 37 30.18 -18.12 24.16
C LYS A 37 31.12 -17.62 25.27
N THR A 38 31.85 -16.51 25.06
CA THR A 38 33.00 -16.16 25.91
C THR A 38 32.69 -15.18 27.04
N SER A 39 31.77 -14.22 26.84
CA SER A 39 31.23 -13.36 27.92
C SER A 39 30.07 -12.55 27.38
N ILE A 40 28.88 -12.78 27.90
CA ILE A 40 27.70 -11.99 27.54
C ILE A 40 27.80 -10.61 28.20
N ASN A 41 27.94 -9.55 27.42
CA ASN A 41 27.85 -8.21 27.95
C ASN A 41 26.36 -7.84 28.14
N LEU A 42 25.85 -8.12 29.35
CA LEU A 42 24.44 -7.93 29.71
C LEU A 42 23.97 -6.46 29.50
N SER A 43 24.82 -5.49 29.79
CA SER A 43 24.47 -4.09 29.63
C SER A 43 24.25 -3.71 28.15
N LEU A 44 25.12 -4.20 27.26
CA LEU A 44 25.00 -4.00 25.83
C LEU A 44 23.80 -4.73 25.26
N LEU A 45 23.53 -5.95 25.74
CA LEU A 45 22.34 -6.73 25.34
C LEU A 45 21.04 -5.98 25.68
N TRP A 46 20.90 -5.47 26.92
CA TRP A 46 19.73 -4.70 27.31
C TRP A 46 19.59 -3.42 26.51
N PHE A 47 20.70 -2.75 26.16
CA PHE A 47 20.67 -1.57 25.30
C PHE A 47 20.16 -1.90 23.89
N VAL A 48 20.64 -2.99 23.28
CA VAL A 48 20.21 -3.40 21.92
C VAL A 48 18.76 -3.86 21.92
N ILE A 49 18.30 -4.60 22.93
CA ILE A 49 16.88 -4.98 23.08
C ILE A 49 16.01 -3.74 23.25
N GLY A 50 16.43 -2.79 24.09
CA GLY A 50 15.72 -1.51 24.28
C GLY A 50 15.63 -0.70 22.98
N ALA A 51 16.74 -0.61 22.23
CA ALA A 51 16.78 0.04 20.93
C ALA A 51 15.85 -0.63 19.90
N TYR A 52 15.82 -1.96 19.88
CA TYR A 52 14.88 -2.73 19.06
C TYR A 52 13.41 -2.44 19.41
N ALA A 53 13.08 -2.43 20.70
CA ALA A 53 11.73 -2.14 21.17
C ALA A 53 11.30 -0.71 20.80
N LEU A 54 12.19 0.28 20.99
CA LEU A 54 11.95 1.67 20.59
C LEU A 54 11.81 1.82 19.07
N ALA A 55 12.62 1.12 18.29
CA ALA A 55 12.50 1.11 16.83
C ALA A 55 11.12 0.55 16.40
N ARG A 56 10.69 -0.53 17.02
CA ARG A 56 9.37 -1.14 16.75
C ARG A 56 8.21 -0.19 17.08
N LEU A 57 8.26 0.45 18.25
CA LEU A 57 7.26 1.44 18.66
C LEU A 57 7.28 2.65 17.72
N GLY A 58 8.48 3.12 17.35
CA GLY A 58 8.65 4.20 16.39
C GLY A 58 8.06 3.88 15.02
N GLN A 59 8.29 2.66 14.52
CA GLN A 59 7.71 2.19 13.26
C GLN A 59 6.18 2.28 13.29
N VAL A 60 5.54 1.70 14.32
CA VAL A 60 4.08 1.75 14.48
C VAL A 60 3.58 3.20 14.57
N PHE A 61 4.28 4.03 15.34
CA PHE A 61 3.91 5.45 15.46
C PHE A 61 3.97 6.18 14.12
N PHE A 62 5.02 5.98 13.33
CA PHE A 62 5.15 6.63 12.01
C PHE A 62 4.12 6.08 11.01
N ASP A 63 3.80 4.79 11.09
CA ASP A 63 2.77 4.17 10.25
C ASP A 63 1.39 4.76 10.54
N GLU A 64 1.00 4.90 11.80
CA GLU A 64 -0.27 5.53 12.18
C GLU A 64 -0.28 7.04 11.87
N ALA A 65 0.83 7.74 12.12
CA ALA A 65 0.96 9.17 11.85
C ALA A 65 0.79 9.49 10.36
N LYS A 66 1.39 8.70 9.46
CA LYS A 66 1.22 8.91 8.01
C LYS A 66 -0.24 8.73 7.60
N GLU A 67 -0.93 7.68 8.10
CA GLU A 67 -2.34 7.45 7.77
C GLU A 67 -3.24 8.59 8.28
N PHE A 68 -3.03 9.05 9.49
CA PHE A 68 -3.78 10.15 10.08
C PHE A 68 -3.65 11.46 9.28
N VAL A 69 -2.42 11.79 8.88
CA VAL A 69 -2.15 13.00 8.08
C VAL A 69 -2.77 12.89 6.69
N PHE A 70 -2.65 11.70 6.06
CA PHE A 70 -3.13 11.49 4.71
C PHE A 70 -4.66 11.37 4.62
N ALA A 71 -5.34 10.89 5.64
CA ALA A 71 -6.80 10.74 5.63
C ALA A 71 -7.52 12.03 5.19
N ARG A 72 -7.05 13.19 5.64
CA ARG A 72 -7.58 14.49 5.21
C ARG A 72 -7.27 14.83 3.75
N VAL A 73 -6.12 14.38 3.24
CA VAL A 73 -5.73 14.58 1.83
C VAL A 73 -6.63 13.73 0.93
N ALA A 74 -6.82 12.44 1.29
CA ALA A 74 -7.70 11.52 0.59
C ALA A 74 -9.13 12.04 0.52
N GLN A 75 -9.71 12.48 1.65
CA GLN A 75 -11.07 13.02 1.70
C GLN A 75 -11.25 14.28 0.83
N ARG A 76 -10.24 15.14 0.75
CA ARG A 76 -10.31 16.30 -0.16
C ARG A 76 -10.21 15.89 -1.63
N ALA A 77 -9.38 14.91 -1.96
CA ALA A 77 -9.28 14.39 -3.33
C ALA A 77 -10.61 13.77 -3.79
N VAL A 78 -11.22 12.94 -2.93
CA VAL A 78 -12.56 12.36 -3.13
C VAL A 78 -13.60 13.43 -3.37
N ARG A 79 -13.68 14.42 -2.47
CA ARG A 79 -14.61 15.55 -2.63
C ARG A 79 -14.35 16.32 -3.92
N GLY A 80 -13.09 16.57 -4.28
CA GLY A 80 -12.73 17.25 -5.53
C GLY A 80 -13.16 16.47 -6.77
N ALA A 81 -12.97 15.16 -6.77
CA ALA A 81 -13.41 14.27 -7.85
C ALA A 81 -14.95 14.25 -7.98
N ALA A 82 -15.65 14.07 -6.85
CA ALA A 82 -17.11 14.08 -6.81
C ALA A 82 -17.70 15.41 -7.30
N LEU A 83 -17.15 16.56 -6.85
CA LEU A 83 -17.60 17.88 -7.30
C LEU A 83 -17.35 18.11 -8.79
N LYS A 84 -16.21 17.66 -9.34
CA LYS A 84 -15.93 17.78 -10.77
C LYS A 84 -16.91 16.94 -11.59
N ALA A 85 -17.16 15.71 -11.17
CA ALA A 85 -18.12 14.82 -11.82
C ALA A 85 -19.54 15.41 -11.76
N PHE A 86 -19.94 15.92 -10.60
CA PHE A 86 -21.26 16.54 -10.40
C PHE A 86 -21.44 17.79 -11.27
N LYS A 87 -20.45 18.69 -11.30
CA LYS A 87 -20.47 19.87 -12.18
C LYS A 87 -20.55 19.48 -13.66
N HIS A 88 -19.79 18.46 -14.05
CA HIS A 88 -19.84 17.97 -15.43
C HIS A 88 -21.24 17.45 -15.79
N LEU A 89 -21.86 16.68 -14.90
CA LEU A 89 -23.24 16.21 -15.11
C LEU A 89 -24.25 17.36 -15.26
N HIS A 90 -24.14 18.40 -14.44
CA HIS A 90 -25.04 19.55 -14.53
C HIS A 90 -24.89 20.36 -15.82
N ASN A 91 -23.73 20.26 -16.45
CA ASN A 91 -23.47 20.94 -17.74
C ASN A 91 -23.88 20.10 -18.96
N LEU A 92 -24.42 18.89 -18.75
CA LEU A 92 -24.94 18.08 -19.86
C LEU A 92 -26.33 18.53 -20.28
N SER A 93 -26.68 18.22 -21.52
CA SER A 93 -27.95 18.63 -22.15
C SER A 93 -29.18 18.09 -21.41
N LEU A 94 -30.31 18.80 -21.52
CA LEU A 94 -31.59 18.39 -20.96
C LEU A 94 -32.02 17.01 -21.47
N SER A 95 -31.73 16.67 -22.72
CA SER A 95 -32.00 15.36 -23.31
C SER A 95 -31.28 14.21 -22.57
N PHE A 96 -30.08 14.45 -22.06
CA PHE A 96 -29.37 13.48 -21.24
C PHE A 96 -30.07 13.21 -19.91
N HIS A 97 -30.59 14.25 -19.27
CA HIS A 97 -31.32 14.15 -18.00
C HIS A 97 -32.67 13.46 -18.11
N LEU A 98 -33.39 13.72 -19.22
CA LEU A 98 -34.70 13.11 -19.47
C LEU A 98 -34.63 11.63 -19.81
N ASN A 99 -33.51 11.17 -20.42
CA ASN A 99 -33.34 9.76 -20.86
C ASN A 99 -32.69 8.86 -19.83
N ARG A 100 -32.30 9.35 -18.65
CA ARG A 100 -31.63 8.57 -17.61
C ARG A 100 -32.22 8.79 -16.23
N GLN A 101 -32.30 7.68 -15.47
CA GLN A 101 -32.70 7.71 -14.05
C GLN A 101 -31.59 8.38 -13.22
N THR A 102 -31.90 9.50 -12.59
CA THR A 102 -30.99 10.32 -11.75
C THR A 102 -30.34 9.52 -10.60
N GLY A 103 -31.06 8.55 -10.02
CA GLY A 103 -30.53 7.73 -8.91
C GLY A 103 -29.36 6.83 -9.32
N GLY A 104 -29.31 6.35 -10.57
CA GLY A 104 -28.20 5.54 -11.08
C GLY A 104 -26.91 6.35 -11.27
N LEU A 105 -27.05 7.62 -11.68
CA LEU A 105 -25.93 8.55 -11.88
C LEU A 105 -25.23 8.91 -10.56
N THR A 106 -26.01 9.23 -9.53
CA THR A 106 -25.47 9.54 -8.18
C THR A 106 -24.67 8.37 -7.63
N ARG A 107 -25.21 7.15 -7.71
CA ARG A 107 -24.49 5.93 -7.29
C ARG A 107 -23.20 5.68 -8.08
N SER A 108 -23.17 6.05 -9.35
CA SER A 108 -21.97 5.91 -10.19
C SER A 108 -20.89 6.92 -9.80
N ILE A 109 -21.27 8.16 -9.47
CA ILE A 109 -20.35 9.18 -8.94
C ILE A 109 -19.76 8.74 -7.61
N ASP A 110 -20.58 8.26 -6.69
CA ASP A 110 -20.14 7.80 -5.37
C ASP A 110 -19.17 6.62 -5.49
N ARG A 111 -19.48 5.65 -6.35
CA ARG A 111 -18.55 4.53 -6.63
C ARG A 111 -17.25 5.00 -7.26
N GLY A 112 -17.31 5.93 -8.19
CA GLY A 112 -16.12 6.52 -8.81
C GLY A 112 -15.27 7.29 -7.80
N ALA A 113 -15.88 8.08 -6.93
CA ALA A 113 -15.19 8.81 -5.87
C ALA A 113 -14.50 7.87 -4.86
N LYS A 114 -15.17 6.78 -4.44
CA LYS A 114 -14.57 5.73 -3.62
C LYS A 114 -13.44 5.00 -4.35
N GLY A 115 -13.56 4.79 -5.66
CA GLY A 115 -12.49 4.24 -6.49
C GLY A 115 -11.24 5.11 -6.51
N VAL A 116 -11.39 6.43 -6.57
CA VAL A 116 -10.27 7.39 -6.47
C VAL A 116 -9.59 7.30 -5.11
N GLU A 117 -10.35 7.23 -4.01
CA GLU A 117 -9.80 7.05 -2.66
C GLU A 117 -8.97 5.77 -2.56
N LEU A 118 -9.55 4.66 -3.02
CA LEU A 118 -8.90 3.37 -3.02
C LEU A 118 -7.58 3.38 -3.81
N LEU A 119 -7.60 3.93 -5.04
CA LEU A 119 -6.40 4.02 -5.87
C LEU A 119 -5.30 4.87 -5.23
N LEU A 120 -5.65 6.03 -4.66
CA LEU A 120 -4.69 6.89 -3.98
C LEU A 120 -4.10 6.19 -2.75
N ARG A 121 -4.94 5.54 -1.95
CA ARG A 121 -4.50 4.82 -0.75
C ARG A 121 -3.54 3.68 -1.12
N TYR A 122 -3.93 2.80 -2.02
CA TYR A 122 -3.07 1.68 -2.44
C TYR A 122 -1.78 2.15 -3.10
N SER A 123 -1.84 3.14 -4.01
CA SER A 123 -0.65 3.61 -4.70
C SER A 123 0.38 4.21 -3.73
N ILE A 124 -0.06 5.03 -2.78
CA ILE A 124 0.85 5.78 -1.91
C ILE A 124 1.30 4.93 -0.69
N PHE A 125 0.40 4.14 -0.09
CA PHE A 125 0.71 3.46 1.18
C PHE A 125 1.09 2.00 1.03
N GLU A 126 0.75 1.37 -0.09
CA GLU A 126 1.12 -0.01 -0.33
C GLU A 126 2.24 -0.13 -1.36
N ILE A 127 2.11 0.53 -2.52
CA ILE A 127 3.07 0.35 -3.61
C ILE A 127 4.37 1.13 -3.33
N VAL A 128 4.28 2.40 -2.95
CA VAL A 128 5.47 3.24 -2.73
C VAL A 128 6.38 2.69 -1.63
N PRO A 129 5.89 2.28 -0.43
CA PRO A 129 6.74 1.66 0.59
C PRO A 129 7.45 0.40 0.10
N VAL A 130 6.72 -0.50 -0.56
CA VAL A 130 7.29 -1.75 -1.08
C VAL A 130 8.42 -1.49 -2.07
N VAL A 131 8.26 -0.49 -2.95
CA VAL A 131 9.33 -0.12 -3.90
C VAL A 131 10.55 0.44 -3.16
N ILE A 132 10.35 1.33 -2.19
CA ILE A 132 11.44 1.90 -1.38
C ILE A 132 12.15 0.80 -0.58
N GLU A 133 11.38 -0.10 0.03
CA GLU A 133 11.91 -1.23 0.81
C GLU A 133 12.74 -2.16 -0.08
N LEU A 134 12.24 -2.53 -1.26
CA LEU A 134 12.96 -3.36 -2.22
C LEU A 134 14.29 -2.73 -2.64
N ILE A 135 14.30 -1.44 -2.94
CA ILE A 135 15.52 -0.71 -3.32
C ILE A 135 16.50 -0.71 -2.12
N THR A 136 16.01 -0.39 -0.93
CA THR A 136 16.85 -0.29 0.26
C THR A 136 17.43 -1.66 0.64
N VAL A 137 16.63 -2.72 0.65
CA VAL A 137 17.09 -4.09 0.90
C VAL A 137 18.08 -4.54 -0.18
N GLY A 138 17.82 -4.22 -1.45
CA GLY A 138 18.74 -4.50 -2.54
C GLY A 138 20.11 -3.85 -2.35
N ILE A 139 20.16 -2.58 -1.95
CA ILE A 139 21.41 -1.86 -1.65
C ILE A 139 22.12 -2.48 -0.45
N VAL A 140 21.40 -2.77 0.63
CA VAL A 140 21.96 -3.38 1.83
C VAL A 140 22.57 -4.74 1.52
N LEU A 141 21.85 -5.60 0.79
CA LEU A 141 22.38 -6.92 0.40
C LEU A 141 23.63 -6.79 -0.48
N TRP A 142 23.64 -5.83 -1.40
CA TRP A 142 24.81 -5.58 -2.25
C TRP A 142 26.04 -5.19 -1.41
N VAL A 143 25.87 -4.23 -0.49
CA VAL A 143 26.99 -3.72 0.33
C VAL A 143 27.49 -4.75 1.34
N THR A 144 26.57 -5.53 1.95
CA THR A 144 26.89 -6.45 3.04
C THR A 144 27.34 -7.83 2.53
N PHE A 145 26.67 -8.39 1.52
CA PHE A 145 26.87 -9.76 1.07
C PHE A 145 27.38 -9.85 -0.38
N GLY A 146 27.42 -8.74 -1.11
CA GLY A 146 27.88 -8.65 -2.49
C GLY A 146 26.76 -8.69 -3.51
N PHE A 147 27.11 -8.33 -4.76
CA PHE A 147 26.17 -8.14 -5.86
C PHE A 147 25.28 -9.35 -6.19
N VAL A 148 25.84 -10.56 -6.05
CA VAL A 148 25.10 -11.80 -6.41
C VAL A 148 23.83 -11.98 -5.58
N TYR A 149 23.89 -11.71 -4.28
CA TYR A 149 22.73 -11.84 -3.40
C TYR A 149 21.65 -10.81 -3.70
N SER A 150 22.03 -9.56 -3.95
CA SER A 150 21.13 -8.50 -4.37
C SER A 150 20.46 -8.85 -5.71
N PHE A 151 21.22 -9.32 -6.69
CA PHE A 151 20.71 -9.70 -8.00
C PHE A 151 19.69 -10.85 -7.91
N ILE A 152 20.01 -11.92 -7.18
CA ILE A 152 19.08 -13.05 -6.98
C ILE A 152 17.79 -12.57 -6.33
N THR A 153 17.86 -11.73 -5.29
CA THR A 153 16.68 -11.21 -4.59
C THR A 153 15.80 -10.38 -5.52
N ILE A 154 16.38 -9.43 -6.25
CA ILE A 154 15.63 -8.58 -7.19
C ILE A 154 14.99 -9.41 -8.29
N MET A 155 15.73 -10.37 -8.87
CA MET A 155 15.21 -11.27 -9.91
C MET A 155 14.05 -12.13 -9.39
N THR A 156 14.17 -12.66 -8.17
CA THR A 156 13.08 -13.42 -7.54
C THR A 156 11.82 -12.58 -7.37
N VAL A 157 11.96 -11.33 -6.93
CA VAL A 157 10.81 -10.41 -6.78
C VAL A 157 10.17 -10.08 -8.13
N ILE A 158 10.98 -9.83 -9.18
CA ILE A 158 10.47 -9.56 -10.53
C ILE A 158 9.69 -10.77 -11.07
N ILE A 159 10.25 -11.98 -10.94
CA ILE A 159 9.58 -13.22 -11.34
C ILE A 159 8.27 -13.40 -10.58
N TYR A 160 8.28 -13.15 -9.28
CA TYR A 160 7.07 -13.23 -8.44
C TYR A 160 5.99 -12.24 -8.88
N ILE A 161 6.37 -10.99 -9.18
CA ILE A 161 5.43 -9.97 -9.68
C ILE A 161 4.81 -10.41 -11.01
N VAL A 162 5.62 -10.85 -11.98
CA VAL A 162 5.13 -11.31 -13.28
C VAL A 162 4.20 -12.51 -13.14
N TYR A 163 4.57 -13.48 -12.30
CA TYR A 163 3.74 -14.64 -11.99
C TYR A 163 2.41 -14.23 -11.37
N THR A 164 2.44 -13.35 -10.36
CA THR A 164 1.24 -12.87 -9.65
C THR A 164 0.29 -12.14 -10.60
N ILE A 165 0.80 -11.29 -11.49
CA ILE A 165 -0.02 -10.59 -12.48
C ILE A 165 -0.74 -11.60 -13.38
N LYS A 166 0.00 -12.56 -13.96
CA LYS A 166 -0.58 -13.58 -14.86
C LYS A 166 -1.63 -14.44 -14.18
N VAL A 167 -1.35 -14.90 -12.95
CA VAL A 167 -2.31 -15.70 -12.18
C VAL A 167 -3.55 -14.88 -11.82
N THR A 168 -3.37 -13.59 -11.50
CA THR A 168 -4.48 -12.70 -11.17
C THR A 168 -5.37 -12.44 -12.39
N GLU A 169 -4.80 -12.20 -13.57
CA GLU A 169 -5.55 -12.06 -14.83
C GLU A 169 -6.36 -13.32 -15.14
N TRP A 170 -5.74 -14.48 -15.02
CA TRP A 170 -6.42 -15.77 -15.21
C TRP A 170 -7.59 -15.97 -14.22
N ARG A 171 -7.38 -15.65 -12.94
CA ARG A 171 -8.44 -15.70 -11.92
C ARG A 171 -9.60 -14.74 -12.21
N ILE A 172 -9.31 -13.53 -12.72
CA ILE A 172 -10.34 -12.55 -13.09
C ILE A 172 -11.19 -13.09 -14.24
N GLU A 173 -10.58 -13.74 -15.22
CA GLU A 173 -11.33 -14.32 -16.34
C GLU A 173 -12.24 -15.47 -15.89
N ILE A 174 -11.73 -16.36 -15.03
CA ILE A 174 -12.57 -17.43 -14.44
C ILE A 174 -13.75 -16.82 -13.66
N ARG A 175 -13.50 -15.81 -12.84
CA ARG A 175 -14.55 -15.14 -12.05
C ARG A 175 -15.62 -14.48 -12.94
N LYS A 176 -15.23 -13.88 -14.06
CA LYS A 176 -16.17 -13.32 -15.04
C LYS A 176 -17.07 -14.41 -15.60
N ARG A 177 -16.52 -15.56 -15.98
CA ARG A 177 -17.30 -16.71 -16.48
C ARG A 177 -18.25 -17.27 -15.43
N MET A 178 -17.80 -17.36 -14.17
CA MET A 178 -18.66 -17.79 -13.05
C MET A 178 -19.83 -16.82 -12.83
N ASN A 179 -19.56 -15.52 -12.77
CA ASN A 179 -20.61 -14.51 -12.57
C ASN A 179 -21.65 -14.53 -13.70
N LEU A 180 -21.23 -14.71 -14.96
CA LEU A 180 -22.16 -14.89 -16.09
C LEU A 180 -23.00 -16.16 -15.99
N ALA A 181 -22.41 -17.26 -15.50
CA ALA A 181 -23.14 -18.49 -15.29
C ALA A 181 -24.17 -18.36 -14.15
N ASP A 182 -23.79 -17.71 -13.05
CA ASP A 182 -24.68 -17.43 -11.92
C ASP A 182 -25.83 -16.48 -12.31
N GLU A 183 -25.57 -15.46 -13.12
CA GLU A 183 -26.59 -14.55 -13.65
C GLU A 183 -27.60 -15.31 -14.52
N ASN A 184 -27.12 -16.17 -15.44
CA ASN A 184 -27.95 -16.99 -16.29
C ASN A 184 -28.77 -18.01 -15.48
N ALA A 185 -28.17 -18.60 -14.45
CA ALA A 185 -28.89 -19.55 -13.56
C ALA A 185 -29.96 -18.84 -12.75
N SER A 186 -29.65 -17.65 -12.22
CA SER A 186 -30.60 -16.84 -11.45
C SER A 186 -31.78 -16.37 -12.31
N THR A 187 -31.55 -15.99 -13.56
CA THR A 187 -32.62 -15.59 -14.50
C THR A 187 -33.55 -16.76 -14.80
N LYS A 188 -32.99 -17.97 -15.04
CA LYS A 188 -33.81 -19.18 -15.29
C LYS A 188 -34.56 -19.71 -14.06
N ALA A 189 -34.12 -19.36 -12.87
CA ALA A 189 -34.80 -19.79 -11.63
C ALA A 189 -35.99 -18.89 -11.26
N VAL A 190 -36.12 -17.73 -11.89
CA VAL A 190 -37.20 -16.75 -11.66
C VAL A 190 -38.33 -16.90 -12.72
N ASP A 191 -38.00 -17.46 -13.88
CA ASP A 191 -38.96 -17.83 -14.94
C ASP A 191 -39.58 -19.23 -14.65
#